data_b2ddd10cf3742c923e0b594c760dba9e
#
_entry.id   b2ddd10cf3742c923e0b594c760dba9e
#
_cell.length_a   1.000
_cell.length_b   1.000
_cell.length_c   1.000
_cell.angle_alpha   90.00
_cell.angle_beta   90.00
_cell.angle_gamma   90.00
#
_symmetry.space_group_name_H-M   'P 1'
#
loop_
_entity.id
_entity.type
_entity.pdbx_description
1 polymer ?
#
loop_
_entity_poly.entity_id
_entity_poly.type
_entity_poly.pdbx_seq_one_letter_code
_entity_poly.pdbx_strand_id
1 'polypeptide(L)'
;EWIKVIYGLVLSTVLGFAVGFVVCKLLAVICYRFDRRKTNAFFSKAQVAGSAAVAFMHGAQDGQKFLGVLLLGLFLVNGQSSAENVMIPIWMMILCSVVMGLGTSIGGKKIIKSVGMDMVKLEKYQGFAADLSAALCILLSTVCGIPVSTTHVKTTAIMGVGAEKRASA
;
A
#
# COMPACT_ATOMS: atom_id res chain seq x y z
N GLU A 1 -22.65 5.76 4.42
CA GLU A 1 -21.38 5.75 3.67
C GLU A 1 -20.21 6.34 4.49
N TRP A 2 -20.33 7.51 5.13
CA TRP A 2 -19.26 8.13 5.93
C TRP A 2 -18.74 7.23 7.08
N ILE A 3 -19.63 6.45 7.68
CA ILE A 3 -19.28 5.49 8.75
C ILE A 3 -18.29 4.45 8.22
N LYS A 4 -18.48 3.93 7.00
CA LYS A 4 -17.54 2.97 6.37
C LYS A 4 -16.16 3.57 6.14
N VAL A 5 -16.10 4.85 5.79
CA VAL A 5 -14.82 5.57 5.58
C VAL A 5 -14.06 5.72 6.89
N ILE A 6 -14.76 6.09 7.98
CA ILE A 6 -14.15 6.22 9.32
C ILE A 6 -13.65 4.86 9.82
N TYR A 7 -14.47 3.80 9.69
CA TYR A 7 -14.04 2.45 10.03
C TYR A 7 -12.85 1.99 9.19
N GLY A 8 -12.86 2.27 7.88
CA GLY A 8 -11.76 1.97 6.99
C GLY A 8 -10.46 2.66 7.40
N LEU A 9 -10.55 3.93 7.86
CA LEU A 9 -9.39 4.69 8.31
C LEU A 9 -8.78 4.11 9.60
N VAL A 10 -9.63 3.86 10.62
CA VAL A 10 -9.19 3.28 11.89
C VAL A 10 -8.66 1.87 11.68
N LEU A 11 -9.40 1.04 10.93
CA LEU A 11 -9.04 -0.34 10.66
C LEU A 11 -7.72 -0.43 9.89
N SER A 12 -7.51 0.42 8.89
CA SER A 12 -6.25 0.46 8.11
C SER A 12 -5.04 0.79 8.98
N THR A 13 -5.22 1.69 9.94
CA THR A 13 -4.16 2.10 10.87
C THR A 13 -3.80 0.95 11.82
N VAL A 14 -4.79 0.33 12.44
CA VAL A 14 -4.59 -0.78 13.40
C VAL A 14 -4.07 -2.02 12.70
N LEU A 15 -4.67 -2.41 11.58
CA LEU A 15 -4.25 -3.60 10.81
C LEU A 15 -2.86 -3.42 10.23
N GLY A 16 -2.54 -2.26 9.65
CA GLY A 16 -1.22 -1.97 9.11
C GLY A 16 -0.14 -2.14 10.17
N PHE A 17 -0.35 -1.57 11.36
CA PHE A 17 0.59 -1.69 12.48
C PHE A 17 0.70 -3.13 12.99
N ALA A 18 -0.42 -3.79 13.27
CA ALA A 18 -0.43 -5.15 13.83
C ALA A 18 0.20 -6.17 12.86
N VAL A 19 -0.19 -6.12 11.58
CA VAL A 19 0.35 -7.03 10.56
C VAL A 19 1.83 -6.74 10.34
N GLY A 20 2.26 -5.45 10.31
CA GLY A 20 3.67 -5.05 10.22
C GLY A 20 4.50 -5.63 11.34
N PHE A 21 4.03 -5.49 12.57
CA PHE A 21 4.69 -6.04 13.76
C PHE A 21 4.79 -7.58 13.71
N VAL A 22 3.68 -8.27 13.44
CA VAL A 22 3.63 -9.74 13.42
C VAL A 22 4.48 -10.32 12.29
N VAL A 23 4.40 -9.78 11.08
CA VAL A 23 5.19 -10.26 9.93
C VAL A 23 6.68 -10.03 10.17
N CYS A 24 7.06 -8.88 10.72
CA CYS A 24 8.47 -8.62 11.07
C CYS A 24 8.98 -9.61 12.10
N LYS A 25 8.23 -9.86 13.16
CA LYS A 25 8.57 -10.83 14.20
C LYS A 25 8.70 -12.25 13.66
N LEU A 26 7.76 -12.67 12.81
CA LEU A 26 7.83 -13.99 12.15
C LEU A 26 9.07 -14.13 11.29
N LEU A 27 9.39 -13.13 10.47
CA LEU A 27 10.59 -13.14 9.64
C LEU A 27 11.88 -13.12 10.50
N ALA A 28 11.90 -12.35 11.58
CA ALA A 28 13.03 -12.33 12.50
C ALA A 28 13.30 -13.71 13.12
N VAL A 29 12.25 -14.41 13.58
CA VAL A 29 12.34 -15.77 14.14
C VAL A 29 12.80 -16.77 13.07
N ILE A 30 12.22 -16.73 11.87
CA ILE A 30 12.60 -17.64 10.79
C ILE A 30 14.06 -17.41 10.37
N CYS A 31 14.47 -16.15 10.27
CA CYS A 31 15.80 -15.79 9.81
C CYS A 31 16.88 -15.89 10.88
N TYR A 32 16.53 -16.07 12.15
CA TYR A 32 17.47 -16.13 13.26
C TYR A 32 18.58 -17.17 13.09
N ARG A 33 18.27 -18.31 12.45
CA ARG A 33 19.21 -19.43 12.23
C ARG A 33 19.98 -19.36 10.92
N PHE A 34 19.72 -18.37 10.06
CA PHE A 34 20.37 -18.27 8.76
C PHE A 34 21.55 -17.30 8.76
N ASP A 35 22.52 -17.57 7.90
CA ASP A 35 23.68 -16.70 7.70
C ASP A 35 23.24 -15.30 7.22
N ARG A 36 23.62 -14.28 8.00
CA ARG A 36 23.26 -12.88 7.75
C ARG A 36 23.61 -12.40 6.33
N ARG A 37 24.72 -12.89 5.76
CA ARG A 37 25.18 -12.47 4.43
C ARG A 37 24.23 -12.99 3.33
N LYS A 38 23.87 -14.28 3.42
CA LYS A 38 22.93 -14.91 2.47
C LYS A 38 21.52 -14.34 2.59
N THR A 39 21.07 -14.15 3.81
CA THR A 39 19.77 -13.55 4.15
C THR A 39 19.66 -12.13 3.60
N ASN A 40 20.67 -11.29 3.78
CA ASN A 40 20.68 -9.94 3.23
C ASN A 40 20.68 -9.89 1.69
N ALA A 41 21.38 -10.82 1.04
CA ALA A 41 21.36 -10.90 -0.42
C ALA A 41 19.99 -11.32 -0.96
N PHE A 42 19.33 -12.28 -0.30
CA PHE A 42 17.98 -12.72 -0.63
C PHE A 42 16.97 -11.59 -0.44
N PHE A 43 16.94 -10.96 0.75
CA PHE A 43 15.98 -9.89 1.03
C PHE A 43 16.21 -8.63 0.20
N SER A 44 17.43 -8.39 -0.29
CA SER A 44 17.67 -7.29 -1.24
C SER A 44 16.90 -7.49 -2.56
N LYS A 45 16.80 -8.72 -3.05
CA LYS A 45 16.00 -9.06 -4.24
C LYS A 45 14.51 -9.17 -3.93
N ALA A 46 14.18 -9.82 -2.82
CA ALA A 46 12.80 -9.98 -2.36
C ALA A 46 12.10 -8.63 -2.10
N GLN A 47 12.84 -7.62 -1.61
CA GLN A 47 12.32 -6.28 -1.40
C GLN A 47 11.91 -5.61 -2.71
N VAL A 48 12.63 -5.84 -3.81
CA VAL A 48 12.22 -5.31 -5.13
C VAL A 48 10.87 -5.92 -5.55
N ALA A 49 10.69 -7.22 -5.35
CA ALA A 49 9.42 -7.89 -5.64
C ALA A 49 8.30 -7.41 -4.70
N GLY A 50 8.58 -7.25 -3.40
CA GLY A 50 7.65 -6.70 -2.42
C GLY A 50 7.20 -5.29 -2.75
N SER A 51 8.14 -4.42 -3.11
CA SER A 51 7.84 -3.04 -3.52
C SER A 51 7.03 -2.99 -4.81
N ALA A 52 7.29 -3.89 -5.77
CA ALA A 52 6.50 -4.01 -6.98
C ALA A 52 5.05 -4.45 -6.68
N ALA A 53 4.86 -5.41 -5.75
CA ALA A 53 3.54 -5.84 -5.30
C ALA A 53 2.77 -4.70 -4.62
N VAL A 54 3.42 -3.94 -3.73
CA VAL A 54 2.82 -2.75 -3.11
C VAL A 54 2.44 -1.71 -4.15
N ALA A 55 3.32 -1.43 -5.13
CA ALA A 55 3.05 -0.47 -6.18
C ALA A 55 1.85 -0.88 -7.04
N PHE A 56 1.74 -2.17 -7.36
CA PHE A 56 0.60 -2.72 -8.09
C PHE A 56 -0.71 -2.58 -7.29
N MET A 57 -0.72 -2.97 -6.02
CA MET A 57 -1.89 -2.84 -5.15
C MET A 57 -2.30 -1.39 -4.92
N HIS A 58 -1.33 -0.49 -4.74
CA HIS A 58 -1.55 0.94 -4.61
C HIS A 58 -2.20 1.52 -5.88
N GLY A 59 -1.64 1.20 -7.04
CA GLY A 59 -2.18 1.63 -8.33
C GLY A 59 -3.58 1.09 -8.59
N ALA A 60 -3.85 -0.18 -8.28
CA ALA A 60 -5.16 -0.79 -8.43
C ALA A 60 -6.21 -0.10 -7.55
N GLN A 61 -5.91 0.16 -6.28
CA GLN A 61 -6.85 0.76 -5.34
C GLN A 61 -7.08 2.26 -5.61
N ASP A 62 -6.04 3.02 -5.84
CA ASP A 62 -6.18 4.46 -6.09
C ASP A 62 -6.68 4.73 -7.51
N GLY A 63 -6.33 3.91 -8.48
CA GLY A 63 -6.90 3.96 -9.83
C GLY A 63 -8.42 3.82 -9.84
N GLN A 64 -8.99 2.93 -9.04
CA GLN A 64 -10.44 2.79 -8.89
C GLN A 64 -11.11 4.06 -8.34
N LYS A 65 -10.47 4.74 -7.38
CA LYS A 65 -10.98 6.00 -6.81
C LYS A 65 -11.02 7.11 -7.86
N PHE A 66 -9.95 7.26 -8.63
CA PHE A 66 -9.89 8.28 -9.70
C PHE A 66 -10.88 8.00 -10.82
N LEU A 67 -11.02 6.73 -11.23
CA LEU A 67 -12.05 6.32 -12.19
C LEU A 67 -13.45 6.62 -11.68
N GLY A 68 -13.73 6.37 -10.40
CA GLY A 68 -15.03 6.69 -9.79
C GLY A 68 -15.36 8.16 -9.84
N VAL A 69 -14.41 9.04 -9.53
CA VAL A 69 -14.60 10.50 -9.61
C VAL A 69 -14.81 10.97 -11.06
N LEU A 70 -14.02 10.42 -11.99
CA LEU A 70 -14.14 10.77 -13.41
C LEU A 70 -15.49 10.33 -13.99
N LEU A 71 -15.96 9.13 -13.63
CA LEU A 71 -17.29 8.64 -14.01
C LEU A 71 -18.41 9.50 -13.44
N LEU A 72 -18.29 9.90 -12.16
CA LEU A 72 -19.26 10.81 -11.54
C LEU A 72 -19.36 12.13 -12.32
N GLY A 73 -18.22 12.70 -12.70
CA GLY A 73 -18.18 13.91 -13.53
C GLY A 73 -18.87 13.72 -14.88
N LEU A 74 -18.64 12.57 -15.52
CA LEU A 74 -19.27 12.24 -16.81
C LEU A 74 -20.79 12.08 -16.70
N PHE A 75 -21.29 11.49 -15.62
CA PHE A 75 -22.73 11.37 -15.35
C PHE A 75 -23.40 12.72 -15.17
N LEU A 76 -22.77 13.60 -14.39
CA LEU A 76 -23.29 14.94 -14.16
C LEU A 76 -23.41 15.75 -15.46
N VAL A 77 -22.41 15.62 -16.35
CA VAL A 77 -22.43 16.32 -17.66
C VAL A 77 -23.48 15.72 -18.62
N ASN A 78 -23.66 14.39 -18.61
CA ASN A 78 -24.59 13.72 -19.50
C ASN A 78 -26.04 13.65 -18.95
N GLY A 79 -26.32 14.20 -17.76
CA GLY A 79 -27.65 14.19 -17.15
C GLY A 79 -28.17 12.79 -16.79
N GLN A 80 -27.31 11.79 -16.69
CA GLN A 80 -27.70 10.43 -16.34
C GLN A 80 -27.76 10.25 -14.81
N SER A 81 -28.93 9.82 -14.32
CA SER A 81 -29.18 9.72 -12.87
C SER A 81 -28.85 8.36 -12.25
N SER A 82 -28.44 7.36 -13.03
CA SER A 82 -28.20 6.00 -12.52
C SER A 82 -26.95 5.36 -13.12
N ALA A 83 -26.15 4.78 -12.22
CA ALA A 83 -24.89 4.09 -12.54
C ALA A 83 -25.11 2.64 -13.02
N GLU A 84 -26.35 2.21 -13.28
CA GLU A 84 -26.64 0.86 -13.74
C GLU A 84 -26.20 0.68 -15.20
N ASN A 85 -25.25 -0.26 -15.40
CA ASN A 85 -24.70 -0.67 -16.70
C ASN A 85 -23.73 0.30 -17.40
N VAL A 86 -22.95 1.08 -16.66
CA VAL A 86 -21.91 1.90 -17.30
C VAL A 86 -20.66 1.06 -17.56
N MET A 87 -20.45 0.75 -18.82
CA MET A 87 -19.16 0.20 -19.27
C MET A 87 -18.12 1.32 -19.26
N ILE A 88 -17.09 1.16 -18.40
CA ILE A 88 -15.99 2.11 -18.35
C ILE A 88 -15.17 1.97 -19.66
N PRO A 89 -15.06 3.03 -20.47
CA PRO A 89 -14.30 2.95 -21.71
C PRO A 89 -12.80 2.69 -21.42
N ILE A 90 -12.19 1.81 -22.19
CA ILE A 90 -10.77 1.42 -22.02
C ILE A 90 -9.84 2.63 -22.10
N TRP A 91 -10.12 3.60 -22.98
CA TRP A 91 -9.32 4.82 -23.10
C TRP A 91 -9.26 5.62 -21.78
N MET A 92 -10.36 5.63 -21.02
CA MET A 92 -10.44 6.31 -19.73
C MET A 92 -9.57 5.64 -18.67
N MET A 93 -9.55 4.30 -18.66
CA MET A 93 -8.65 3.53 -17.78
C MET A 93 -7.19 3.82 -18.13
N ILE A 94 -6.84 3.83 -19.41
CA ILE A 94 -5.47 4.12 -19.88
C ILE A 94 -5.08 5.54 -19.49
N LEU A 95 -5.94 6.52 -19.74
CA LEU A 95 -5.69 7.93 -19.39
C LEU A 95 -5.42 8.09 -17.90
N CYS A 96 -6.29 7.56 -17.04
CA CYS A 96 -6.11 7.60 -15.58
C CYS A 96 -4.80 6.95 -15.15
N SER A 97 -4.47 5.77 -15.71
CA SER A 97 -3.25 5.04 -15.37
C SER A 97 -1.99 5.82 -15.76
N VAL A 98 -1.98 6.42 -16.94
CA VAL A 98 -0.84 7.22 -17.42
C VAL A 98 -0.65 8.49 -16.58
N VAL A 99 -1.73 9.25 -16.35
CA VAL A 99 -1.68 10.48 -15.56
C VAL A 99 -1.25 10.18 -14.11
N MET A 100 -1.80 9.13 -13.50
CA MET A 100 -1.42 8.71 -12.15
C MET A 100 0.05 8.27 -12.08
N GLY A 101 0.51 7.48 -13.05
CA GLY A 101 1.92 7.04 -13.13
C GLY A 101 2.88 8.20 -13.27
N LEU A 102 2.58 9.16 -14.14
CA LEU A 102 3.39 10.38 -14.31
C LEU A 102 3.40 11.24 -13.04
N GLY A 103 2.23 11.47 -12.43
CA GLY A 103 2.11 12.23 -11.19
C GLY A 103 2.90 11.61 -10.04
N THR A 104 2.82 10.29 -9.89
CA THR A 104 3.58 9.54 -8.88
C THR A 104 5.09 9.59 -9.15
N SER A 105 5.51 9.52 -10.40
CA SER A 105 6.93 9.62 -10.78
C SER A 105 7.54 10.97 -10.43
N ILE A 106 6.80 12.05 -10.59
CA ILE A 106 7.27 13.42 -10.28
C ILE A 106 7.27 13.66 -8.77
N GLY A 107 6.19 13.28 -8.07
CA GLY A 107 6.01 13.53 -6.63
C GLY A 107 6.72 12.54 -5.70
N GLY A 108 6.98 11.33 -6.17
CA GLY A 108 7.39 10.20 -5.34
C GLY A 108 8.74 10.35 -4.64
N LYS A 109 9.69 11.08 -5.22
CA LYS A 109 11.04 11.25 -4.64
C LYS A 109 11.04 11.86 -3.24
N LYS A 110 10.19 12.85 -2.98
CA LYS A 110 10.06 13.47 -1.63
C LYS A 110 9.49 12.49 -0.62
N ILE A 111 8.47 11.74 -1.02
CA ILE A 111 7.82 10.75 -0.16
C ILE A 111 8.78 9.59 0.16
N ILE A 112 9.51 9.09 -0.84
CA ILE A 112 10.50 8.03 -0.66
C ILE A 112 11.56 8.45 0.36
N LYS A 113 12.07 9.68 0.27
CA LYS A 113 13.05 10.20 1.22
C LYS A 113 12.47 10.28 2.63
N SER A 114 11.32 10.92 2.79
CA SER A 114 10.71 11.15 4.11
C SER A 114 10.29 9.82 4.78
N VAL A 115 9.60 8.95 4.07
CA VAL A 115 9.06 7.71 4.64
C VAL A 115 10.12 6.60 4.71
N GLY A 116 11.00 6.52 3.71
CA GLY A 116 11.98 5.43 3.62
C GLY A 116 13.29 5.70 4.35
N MET A 117 13.68 6.96 4.57
CA MET A 117 14.97 7.31 5.17
C MET A 117 14.85 8.03 6.50
N ASP A 118 13.85 8.89 6.67
CA ASP A 118 13.77 9.79 7.82
C ASP A 118 12.92 9.21 8.96
N MET A 119 11.93 8.34 8.68
CA MET A 119 11.04 7.79 9.71
C MET A 119 11.70 6.70 10.57
N VAL A 120 12.20 5.66 9.94
CA VAL A 120 12.80 4.51 10.65
C VAL A 120 13.94 3.91 9.81
N LYS A 121 15.12 3.75 10.41
CA LYS A 121 16.23 3.02 9.76
C LYS A 121 15.93 1.52 9.80
N LEU A 122 15.41 1.00 8.70
CA LEU A 122 15.06 -0.42 8.55
C LEU A 122 16.22 -1.22 7.94
N GLU A 123 16.39 -2.45 8.39
CA GLU A 123 17.21 -3.44 7.72
C GLU A 123 16.46 -4.02 6.51
N LYS A 124 17.16 -4.72 5.61
CA LYS A 124 16.56 -5.20 4.35
C LYS A 124 15.36 -6.14 4.56
N TYR A 125 15.45 -7.06 5.53
CA TYR A 125 14.34 -7.97 5.85
C TYR A 125 13.13 -7.21 6.46
N GLN A 126 13.42 -6.15 7.22
CA GLN A 126 12.39 -5.30 7.82
C GLN A 126 11.68 -4.46 6.75
N GLY A 127 12.42 -3.94 5.77
CA GLY A 127 11.82 -3.26 4.61
C GLY A 127 10.90 -4.20 3.82
N PHE A 128 11.35 -5.43 3.57
CA PHE A 128 10.52 -6.46 2.95
C PHE A 128 9.28 -6.79 3.79
N ALA A 129 9.43 -6.92 5.12
CA ALA A 129 8.31 -7.16 6.03
C ALA A 129 7.25 -6.04 5.94
N ALA A 130 7.69 -4.79 5.90
CA ALA A 130 6.80 -3.63 5.78
C ALA A 130 6.06 -3.63 4.43
N ASP A 131 6.76 -3.88 3.33
CA ASP A 131 6.16 -3.94 2.00
C ASP A 131 5.16 -5.11 1.90
N LEU A 132 5.54 -6.31 2.36
CA LEU A 132 4.66 -7.47 2.37
C LEU A 132 3.39 -7.23 3.19
N SER A 133 3.54 -6.67 4.39
CA SER A 133 2.43 -6.34 5.27
C SER A 133 1.49 -5.32 4.66
N ALA A 134 2.04 -4.26 4.06
CA ALA A 134 1.25 -3.25 3.38
C ALA A 134 0.49 -3.84 2.18
N ALA A 135 1.15 -4.66 1.35
CA ALA A 135 0.52 -5.31 0.20
C ALA A 135 -0.64 -6.22 0.64
N LEU A 136 -0.44 -7.04 1.67
CA LEU A 136 -1.47 -7.93 2.22
C LEU A 136 -2.67 -7.15 2.79
N CYS A 137 -2.42 -6.09 3.57
CA CYS A 137 -3.49 -5.27 4.12
C CYS A 137 -4.30 -4.57 3.03
N ILE A 138 -3.63 -4.02 2.00
CA ILE A 138 -4.30 -3.35 0.89
C ILE A 138 -5.11 -4.37 0.07
N LEU A 139 -4.53 -5.56 -0.21
CA LEU A 139 -5.23 -6.62 -0.94
C LEU A 139 -6.49 -7.07 -0.20
N LEU A 140 -6.39 -7.37 1.10
CA LEU A 140 -7.53 -7.77 1.91
C LEU A 140 -8.62 -6.71 1.93
N SER A 141 -8.24 -5.44 2.12
CA SER A 141 -9.18 -4.32 2.12
C SER A 141 -9.87 -4.15 0.76
N THR A 142 -9.13 -4.34 -0.34
CA THR A 142 -9.68 -4.25 -1.70
C THR A 142 -10.67 -5.39 -1.96
N VAL A 143 -10.34 -6.62 -1.57
CA VAL A 143 -11.25 -7.78 -1.71
C VAL A 143 -12.51 -7.63 -0.85
N CYS A 144 -12.38 -7.07 0.35
CA CYS A 144 -13.51 -6.80 1.23
C CYS A 144 -14.33 -5.55 0.83
N GLY A 145 -13.93 -4.81 -0.20
CA GLY A 145 -14.59 -3.58 -0.62
C GLY A 145 -14.52 -2.44 0.41
N ILE A 146 -13.53 -2.48 1.30
CA ILE A 146 -13.36 -1.46 2.35
C ILE A 146 -12.45 -0.35 1.80
N PRO A 147 -12.93 0.91 1.74
CA PRO A 147 -12.10 2.02 1.29
C PRO A 147 -11.07 2.36 2.37
N VAL A 148 -9.81 1.99 2.14
CA VAL A 148 -8.70 2.31 3.01
C VAL A 148 -7.75 3.32 2.38
N SER A 149 -6.97 4.01 3.21
CA SER A 149 -5.88 4.85 2.74
C SER A 149 -4.60 4.02 2.60
N THR A 150 -4.16 3.84 1.37
CA THR A 150 -2.92 3.11 1.03
C THR A 150 -1.69 3.68 1.74
N THR A 151 -1.62 5.00 1.85
CA THR A 151 -0.54 5.71 2.55
C THR A 151 -0.57 5.42 4.05
N HIS A 152 -1.75 5.44 4.69
CA HIS A 152 -1.87 5.10 6.12
C HIS A 152 -1.44 3.65 6.38
N VAL A 153 -1.92 2.70 5.58
CA VAL A 153 -1.54 1.28 5.70
C VAL A 153 -0.01 1.13 5.61
N LYS A 154 0.62 1.74 4.60
CA LYS A 154 2.07 1.63 4.43
C LYS A 154 2.84 2.27 5.58
N THR A 155 2.46 3.46 5.99
CA THR A 155 3.12 4.18 7.09
C THR A 155 2.99 3.43 8.41
N THR A 156 1.81 2.91 8.73
CA THR A 156 1.58 2.15 9.95
C THR A 156 2.23 0.78 9.94
N ALA A 157 2.36 0.12 8.79
CA ALA A 157 3.15 -1.10 8.64
C ALA A 157 4.64 -0.84 8.94
N ILE A 158 5.21 0.27 8.44
CA ILE A 158 6.59 0.69 8.76
C ILE A 158 6.74 0.97 10.26
N MET A 159 5.76 1.63 10.87
CA MET A 159 5.76 1.88 12.33
C MET A 159 5.69 0.59 13.13
N GLY A 160 4.86 -0.38 12.72
CA GLY A 160 4.74 -1.69 13.35
C GLY A 160 6.05 -2.48 13.30
N VAL A 161 6.72 -2.47 12.15
CA VAL A 161 8.05 -3.06 11.99
C VAL A 161 9.11 -2.35 12.85
N GLY A 162 9.04 -1.01 12.91
CA GLY A 162 9.94 -0.22 13.76
C GLY A 162 9.73 -0.46 15.26
N ALA A 163 8.49 -0.71 15.68
CA ALA A 163 8.15 -1.06 17.06
C ALA A 163 8.69 -2.44 17.43
N GLU A 164 8.58 -3.43 16.54
CA GLU A 164 9.18 -4.76 16.71
C GLU A 164 10.70 -4.67 16.91
N LYS A 165 11.39 -3.88 16.08
CA LYS A 165 12.84 -3.67 16.20
C LYS A 165 13.24 -3.13 17.58
N ARG A 166 12.46 -2.20 18.13
CA ARG A 166 12.72 -1.66 19.48
C ARG A 166 12.41 -2.64 20.58
N ALA A 167 11.43 -3.51 20.39
CA ALA A 167 11.04 -4.52 21.37
C ALA A 167 12.03 -5.70 21.41
N SER A 168 12.77 -5.92 20.32
CA SER A 168 13.75 -7.03 20.18
C SER A 168 15.20 -6.61 20.49
N ALA A 169 15.44 -5.31 20.71
CA ALA A 169 16.76 -4.76 21.04
C ALA A 169 16.98 -4.71 22.54
#